data_86405e8a9b0d38e96be9a0cada209830
#
_entry.id   86405e8a9b0d38e96be9a0cada209830
#
_cell.length_a   1.000
_cell.length_b   1.000
_cell.length_c   1.000
_cell.angle_alpha   90.00
_cell.angle_beta   90.00
_cell.angle_gamma   90.00
#
_symmetry.space_group_name_H-M   'P 1'
#
loop_
_entity.id
_entity.type
_entity.pdbx_description
1 polymer ?
#
loop_
_entity_poly.entity_id
_entity_poly.type
_entity_poly.pdbx_seq_one_letter_code
_entity_poly.pdbx_strand_id
1 'polypeptide(L)'
;LFSYISVVKQERLWNIKDMSLLFKKRMLPSISIIAPAFNEEKTIIESANSLLNLKYPEYELIIVNDGSKDQTLNTLIRYYDLKRVDYLYDSRLSTKPVRGIYLNRSRPQLIVVDKINGGKADSLNVGINIAKKEYVCGIDADSLLEDEALIKLASLTLDEETETPALGGNVLPINGCSI
;
A
#
# COMPACT_ATOMS: atom_id res chain seq x y z
N LEU A 1 -2.06 -7.81 -18.73
CA LEU A 1 -2.75 -8.88 -17.98
C LEU A 1 -3.70 -8.20 -17.01
N PHE A 2 -5.01 -8.46 -17.19
CA PHE A 2 -6.06 -7.77 -16.47
C PHE A 2 -6.22 -8.35 -15.07
N SER A 3 -6.04 -7.52 -14.02
CA SER A 3 -6.55 -7.82 -12.69
C SER A 3 -7.99 -7.31 -12.63
N TYR A 4 -8.94 -8.22 -12.67
CA TYR A 4 -10.36 -7.92 -12.53
C TYR A 4 -10.71 -7.89 -11.03
N ILE A 5 -11.03 -6.74 -10.51
CA ILE A 5 -11.67 -6.61 -9.19
C ILE A 5 -13.05 -6.00 -9.44
N SER A 6 -14.10 -6.79 -9.28
CA SER A 6 -15.47 -6.31 -9.42
C SER A 6 -15.96 -5.71 -8.11
N VAL A 7 -16.36 -4.45 -8.15
CA VAL A 7 -17.07 -3.78 -7.04
C VAL A 7 -18.55 -3.85 -7.28
N VAL A 8 -19.28 -4.37 -6.31
CA VAL A 8 -20.75 -4.26 -6.28
C VAL A 8 -21.09 -2.80 -5.98
N LYS A 9 -21.81 -2.18 -6.91
CA LYS A 9 -22.26 -0.79 -6.85
C LYS A 9 -23.28 -0.62 -5.72
N GLN A 10 -22.86 -0.10 -4.60
CA GLN A 10 -23.76 0.43 -3.59
C GLN A 10 -23.47 1.92 -3.46
N GLU A 11 -24.26 2.75 -4.17
CA GLU A 11 -24.22 4.20 -4.07
C GLU A 11 -24.79 4.64 -2.70
N ARG A 12 -24.01 4.54 -1.64
CA ARG A 12 -24.15 5.41 -0.50
C ARG A 12 -23.32 6.65 -0.77
N LEU A 13 -23.98 7.73 -1.17
CA LEU A 13 -23.40 9.08 -1.21
C LEU A 13 -23.04 9.48 0.22
N TRP A 14 -21.82 9.14 0.64
CA TRP A 14 -21.27 9.65 1.89
C TRP A 14 -20.99 11.13 1.72
N ASN A 15 -21.69 11.94 2.49
CA ASN A 15 -21.48 13.38 2.51
C ASN A 15 -20.15 13.67 3.21
N ILE A 16 -19.39 14.68 2.73
CA ILE A 16 -18.10 15.13 3.31
C ILE A 16 -18.21 15.37 4.82
N LYS A 17 -19.39 15.77 5.33
CA LYS A 17 -19.66 15.91 6.77
C LYS A 17 -19.62 14.57 7.53
N ASP A 18 -20.08 13.49 6.93
CA ASP A 18 -20.07 12.17 7.54
C ASP A 18 -18.64 11.62 7.61
N MET A 19 -17.83 11.84 6.57
CA MET A 19 -16.41 11.50 6.57
C MET A 19 -15.64 12.23 7.66
N SER A 20 -15.89 13.52 7.87
CA SER A 20 -15.23 14.29 8.96
C SER A 20 -15.58 13.78 10.36
N LEU A 21 -16.76 13.20 10.53
CA LEU A 21 -17.21 12.57 11.78
C LEU A 21 -16.51 11.24 12.04
N LEU A 22 -16.29 10.43 10.99
CA LEU A 22 -15.54 9.17 11.06
C LEU A 22 -14.07 9.41 11.46
N PHE A 23 -13.44 10.44 10.89
CA PHE A 23 -12.10 10.89 11.31
C PHE A 23 -12.05 11.29 12.77
N LYS A 24 -13.01 12.08 13.25
CA LYS A 24 -13.07 12.56 14.65
C LYS A 24 -13.29 11.43 15.64
N LYS A 25 -14.02 10.37 15.29
CA LYS A 25 -14.35 9.26 16.18
C LYS A 25 -13.29 8.14 16.20
N ARG A 26 -12.19 8.25 15.44
CA ARG A 26 -11.20 7.16 15.28
C ARG A 26 -11.83 5.79 14.96
N MET A 27 -12.89 5.80 14.16
CA MET A 27 -13.60 4.57 13.80
C MET A 27 -13.02 3.88 12.56
N LEU A 28 -12.10 4.55 11.84
CA LEU A 28 -11.47 3.95 10.68
C LEU A 28 -10.35 3.00 11.10
N PRO A 29 -10.30 1.77 10.56
CA PRO A 29 -9.26 0.81 10.88
C PRO A 29 -7.89 1.27 10.36
N SER A 30 -6.82 0.84 11.00
CA SER A 30 -5.47 1.13 10.52
C SER A 30 -5.08 0.20 9.36
N ILE A 31 -4.33 0.70 8.37
CA ILE A 31 -4.04 -0.02 7.11
C ILE A 31 -2.54 -0.07 6.82
N SER A 32 -2.03 -1.27 6.49
CA SER A 32 -0.72 -1.45 5.87
C SER A 32 -0.89 -1.57 4.36
N ILE A 33 -0.37 -0.60 3.61
CA ILE A 33 -0.31 -0.66 2.15
C ILE A 33 0.95 -1.41 1.76
N ILE A 34 0.82 -2.44 0.93
CA ILE A 34 1.95 -3.21 0.41
C ILE A 34 2.05 -2.97 -1.09
N ALA A 35 3.18 -2.43 -1.53
CA ALA A 35 3.47 -2.12 -2.92
C ALA A 35 4.70 -2.91 -3.41
N PRO A 36 4.51 -4.07 -4.05
CA PRO A 36 5.60 -4.78 -4.73
C PRO A 36 6.14 -3.96 -5.90
N ALA A 37 7.48 -3.83 -5.99
CA ALA A 37 8.16 -3.09 -7.03
C ALA A 37 9.27 -3.95 -7.67
N PHE A 38 9.34 -3.96 -9.00
CA PHE A 38 10.39 -4.66 -9.73
C PHE A 38 10.77 -3.90 -11.00
N ASN A 39 11.99 -3.32 -11.03
CA ASN A 39 12.50 -2.51 -12.13
C ASN A 39 11.64 -1.26 -12.44
N GLU A 40 11.35 -0.48 -11.40
CA GLU A 40 10.48 0.71 -11.44
C GLU A 40 11.26 2.02 -11.22
N GLU A 41 12.57 2.07 -11.57
CA GLU A 41 13.43 3.23 -11.26
C GLU A 41 12.88 4.57 -11.73
N LYS A 42 12.06 4.58 -12.80
CA LYS A 42 11.51 5.79 -13.42
C LYS A 42 10.25 6.31 -12.73
N THR A 43 9.45 5.42 -12.17
CA THR A 43 8.09 5.71 -11.68
C THR A 43 7.98 5.61 -10.16
N ILE A 44 8.90 4.86 -9.53
CA ILE A 44 8.78 4.49 -8.11
C ILE A 44 8.64 5.68 -7.14
N ILE A 45 9.28 6.81 -7.42
CA ILE A 45 9.19 7.98 -6.55
C ILE A 45 7.84 8.67 -6.68
N GLU A 46 7.32 8.79 -7.90
CA GLU A 46 6.00 9.36 -8.15
C GLU A 46 4.92 8.52 -7.48
N SER A 47 4.96 7.20 -7.69
CA SER A 47 4.04 6.25 -7.08
C SER A 47 4.12 6.25 -5.56
N ALA A 48 5.33 6.21 -4.99
CA ALA A 48 5.52 6.27 -3.55
C ALA A 48 5.00 7.58 -2.94
N ASN A 49 5.23 8.72 -3.60
CA ASN A 49 4.71 10.02 -3.15
C ASN A 49 3.17 10.04 -3.22
N SER A 50 2.56 9.51 -4.26
CA SER A 50 1.10 9.39 -4.36
C SER A 50 0.54 8.59 -3.18
N LEU A 51 1.12 7.42 -2.87
CA LEU A 51 0.69 6.58 -1.76
C LEU A 51 0.95 7.20 -0.39
N LEU A 52 2.02 7.99 -0.22
CA LEU A 52 2.34 8.70 1.03
C LEU A 52 1.48 9.94 1.27
N ASN A 53 0.78 10.44 0.24
CA ASN A 53 -0.08 11.63 0.32
C ASN A 53 -1.57 11.27 0.42
N LEU A 54 -1.92 9.99 0.59
CA LEU A 54 -3.31 9.58 0.76
C LEU A 54 -3.93 10.23 2.00
N LYS A 55 -5.16 10.68 1.86
CA LYS A 55 -5.95 11.28 2.96
C LYS A 55 -6.52 10.17 3.84
N TYR A 56 -5.69 9.54 4.65
CA TYR A 56 -6.09 8.50 5.58
C TYR A 56 -5.41 8.69 6.93
N PRO A 57 -6.11 8.53 8.07
CA PRO A 57 -5.59 8.96 9.37
C PRO A 57 -4.45 8.07 9.89
N GLU A 58 -4.54 6.76 9.68
CA GLU A 58 -3.56 5.83 10.24
C GLU A 58 -3.23 4.71 9.25
N TYR A 59 -2.10 4.87 8.55
CA TYR A 59 -1.60 3.86 7.64
C TYR A 59 -0.06 3.83 7.61
N GLU A 60 0.47 2.77 7.06
CA GLU A 60 1.89 2.64 6.69
C GLU A 60 2.01 2.16 5.25
N LEU A 61 3.10 2.52 4.60
CA LEU A 61 3.45 2.10 3.24
C LEU A 61 4.67 1.19 3.29
N ILE A 62 4.52 -0.03 2.83
CA ILE A 62 5.57 -1.04 2.73
C ILE A 62 5.88 -1.27 1.24
N ILE A 63 6.96 -0.69 0.74
CA ILE A 63 7.44 -0.95 -0.62
C ILE A 63 8.37 -2.14 -0.59
N VAL A 64 8.04 -3.18 -1.34
CA VAL A 64 8.84 -4.41 -1.41
C VAL A 64 9.57 -4.47 -2.75
N ASN A 65 10.87 -4.13 -2.73
CA ASN A 65 11.75 -4.29 -3.88
C ASN A 65 12.06 -5.76 -4.12
N ASP A 66 11.44 -6.34 -5.13
CA ASP A 66 11.53 -7.77 -5.46
C ASP A 66 12.79 -8.10 -6.28
N GLY A 67 13.94 -7.71 -5.77
CA GLY A 67 15.22 -8.00 -6.41
C GLY A 67 15.40 -7.27 -7.74
N SER A 68 15.00 -6.00 -7.83
CA SER A 68 15.24 -5.16 -9.01
C SER A 68 16.70 -5.15 -9.43
N LYS A 69 16.94 -5.10 -10.75
CA LYS A 69 18.27 -5.07 -11.36
C LYS A 69 18.69 -3.65 -11.77
N ASP A 70 17.74 -2.72 -11.75
CA ASP A 70 17.93 -1.29 -12.04
C ASP A 70 18.21 -0.48 -10.76
N GLN A 71 18.02 0.84 -10.80
CA GLN A 71 18.27 1.72 -9.66
C GLN A 71 17.06 1.89 -8.72
N THR A 72 16.00 1.08 -8.84
CA THR A 72 14.76 1.21 -8.04
C THR A 72 15.07 1.37 -6.55
N LEU A 73 15.81 0.42 -5.95
CA LEU A 73 16.16 0.47 -4.53
C LEU A 73 17.00 1.69 -4.16
N ASN A 74 18.06 1.96 -4.95
CA ASN A 74 18.96 3.07 -4.67
C ASN A 74 18.25 4.42 -4.80
N THR A 75 17.31 4.55 -5.72
CA THR A 75 16.48 5.73 -5.92
C THR A 75 15.62 5.99 -4.69
N LEU A 76 14.94 4.96 -4.15
CA LEU A 76 14.17 5.06 -2.90
C LEU A 76 15.05 5.46 -1.72
N ILE A 77 16.19 4.79 -1.54
CA ILE A 77 17.13 5.06 -0.43
C ILE A 77 17.59 6.51 -0.45
N ARG A 78 18.02 7.02 -1.61
CA ARG A 78 18.53 8.38 -1.75
C ARG A 78 17.44 9.42 -1.57
N TYR A 79 16.29 9.24 -2.21
CA TYR A 79 15.22 10.24 -2.21
C TYR A 79 14.59 10.42 -0.82
N TYR A 80 14.40 9.33 -0.08
CA TYR A 80 13.80 9.37 1.26
C TYR A 80 14.82 9.36 2.40
N ASP A 81 16.14 9.43 2.11
CA ASP A 81 17.23 9.31 3.11
C ASP A 81 17.03 8.11 4.03
N LEU A 82 16.80 6.95 3.44
CA LEU A 82 16.54 5.72 4.18
C LEU A 82 17.85 5.12 4.71
N LYS A 83 17.78 4.55 5.91
CA LYS A 83 18.90 3.82 6.54
C LYS A 83 18.50 2.38 6.76
N ARG A 84 19.43 1.47 6.51
CA ARG A 84 19.25 0.06 6.83
C ARG A 84 19.13 -0.10 8.34
N VAL A 85 18.16 -0.92 8.75
CA VAL A 85 17.89 -1.19 10.17
C VAL A 85 17.76 -2.68 10.43
N ASP A 86 18.03 -3.09 11.68
CA ASP A 86 17.65 -4.40 12.17
C ASP A 86 16.17 -4.31 12.58
N TYR A 87 15.31 -4.92 11.78
CA TYR A 87 13.86 -4.85 11.94
C TYR A 87 13.33 -6.22 12.33
N LEU A 88 12.72 -6.29 13.51
CA LEU A 88 12.09 -7.52 13.99
C LEU A 88 10.67 -7.62 13.41
N TYR A 89 10.39 -8.73 12.77
CA TYR A 89 9.07 -9.07 12.26
C TYR A 89 8.81 -10.57 12.38
N ASP A 90 7.55 -10.95 12.34
CA ASP A 90 7.12 -12.33 12.47
C ASP A 90 7.01 -12.98 11.08
N SER A 91 7.82 -14.01 10.83
CA SER A 91 7.85 -14.70 9.52
C SER A 91 6.79 -15.82 9.48
N ARG A 92 5.50 -15.43 9.42
CA ARG A 92 4.38 -16.38 9.38
C ARG A 92 4.21 -17.05 8.03
N LEU A 93 4.41 -16.27 6.96
CA LEU A 93 4.33 -16.75 5.59
C LEU A 93 5.72 -17.05 5.06
N SER A 94 5.86 -18.18 4.36
CA SER A 94 7.12 -18.56 3.70
C SER A 94 7.40 -17.59 2.53
N THR A 95 8.64 -17.10 2.46
CA THR A 95 9.08 -16.13 1.44
C THR A 95 10.52 -16.36 1.03
N LYS A 96 10.93 -15.81 -0.09
CA LYS A 96 12.35 -15.69 -0.44
C LYS A 96 13.05 -14.74 0.55
N PRO A 97 14.36 -14.93 0.78
CA PRO A 97 15.12 -14.18 1.78
C PRO A 97 15.03 -12.65 1.60
N VAL A 98 14.79 -11.95 2.70
CA VAL A 98 14.91 -10.49 2.81
C VAL A 98 16.39 -10.14 3.00
N ARG A 99 16.91 -9.23 2.18
CA ARG A 99 18.31 -8.76 2.20
C ARG A 99 18.51 -7.55 3.11
N GLY A 100 17.46 -6.73 3.29
CA GLY A 100 17.51 -5.57 4.16
C GLY A 100 16.18 -4.86 4.27
N ILE A 101 15.99 -4.15 5.38
CA ILE A 101 14.85 -3.27 5.62
C ILE A 101 15.39 -1.88 5.90
N TYR A 102 14.76 -0.88 5.31
CA TYR A 102 15.23 0.50 5.29
C TYR A 102 14.14 1.43 5.76
N LEU A 103 14.48 2.33 6.67
CA LEU A 103 13.58 3.30 7.29
C LEU A 103 14.23 4.68 7.35
N ASN A 104 13.38 5.71 7.48
CA ASN A 104 13.76 7.03 7.95
C ASN A 104 12.92 7.40 9.17
N ARG A 105 13.55 7.76 10.29
CA ARG A 105 12.85 8.12 11.54
C ARG A 105 11.93 9.33 11.38
N SER A 106 12.23 10.22 10.43
CA SER A 106 11.39 11.39 10.13
C SER A 106 10.18 11.03 9.26
N ARG A 107 10.12 9.81 8.73
CA ARG A 107 9.02 9.28 7.90
C ARG A 107 8.67 7.85 8.33
N PRO A 108 8.21 7.67 9.57
CA PRO A 108 8.03 6.33 10.15
C PRO A 108 6.97 5.50 9.44
N GLN A 109 6.10 6.13 8.64
CA GLN A 109 5.07 5.46 7.85
C GLN A 109 5.62 4.79 6.57
N LEU A 110 6.88 5.06 6.16
CA LEU A 110 7.49 4.43 4.99
C LEU A 110 8.48 3.35 5.40
N ILE A 111 8.24 2.13 4.94
CA ILE A 111 9.12 0.98 5.10
C ILE A 111 9.52 0.51 3.70
N VAL A 112 10.81 0.39 3.41
CA VAL A 112 11.31 -0.20 2.17
C VAL A 112 12.02 -1.51 2.48
N VAL A 113 11.64 -2.55 1.78
CA VAL A 113 12.18 -3.90 1.96
C VAL A 113 12.88 -4.33 0.69
N ASP A 114 14.10 -4.79 0.81
CA ASP A 114 14.84 -5.40 -0.30
C ASP A 114 14.93 -6.91 -0.11
N LYS A 115 14.56 -7.67 -1.13
CA LYS A 115 14.55 -9.13 -1.08
C LYS A 115 15.09 -9.79 -2.36
N ILE A 116 15.33 -11.09 -2.30
CA ILE A 116 15.61 -11.91 -3.48
C ILE A 116 14.31 -12.03 -4.29
N ASN A 117 14.42 -11.88 -5.62
CA ASN A 117 13.25 -11.98 -6.50
C ASN A 117 12.48 -13.28 -6.29
N GLY A 118 11.20 -13.17 -6.06
CA GLY A 118 10.26 -14.27 -5.81
C GLY A 118 8.91 -14.05 -6.48
N GLY A 119 8.72 -12.90 -7.14
CA GLY A 119 7.48 -12.51 -7.79
C GLY A 119 6.51 -11.77 -6.85
N LYS A 120 5.44 -11.26 -7.44
CA LYS A 120 4.45 -10.39 -6.78
C LYS A 120 3.83 -11.04 -5.54
N ALA A 121 3.41 -12.31 -5.63
CA ALA A 121 2.79 -13.01 -4.51
C ALA A 121 3.75 -13.16 -3.32
N ASP A 122 5.01 -13.50 -3.58
CA ASP A 122 6.04 -13.62 -2.55
C ASP A 122 6.35 -12.27 -1.90
N SER A 123 6.34 -11.19 -2.68
CA SER A 123 6.53 -9.83 -2.19
C SER A 123 5.36 -9.35 -1.33
N LEU A 124 4.13 -9.71 -1.68
CA LEU A 124 2.96 -9.48 -0.83
C LEU A 124 3.08 -10.23 0.49
N ASN A 125 3.52 -11.50 0.48
CA ASN A 125 3.74 -12.28 1.69
C ASN A 125 4.80 -11.64 2.60
N VAL A 126 5.90 -11.11 2.04
CA VAL A 126 6.89 -10.34 2.81
C VAL A 126 6.25 -9.11 3.44
N GLY A 127 5.47 -8.36 2.68
CA GLY A 127 4.74 -7.20 3.19
C GLY A 127 3.79 -7.57 4.33
N ILE A 128 3.03 -8.66 4.20
CA ILE A 128 2.14 -9.16 5.26
C ILE A 128 2.91 -9.54 6.53
N ASN A 129 4.06 -10.21 6.40
CA ASN A 129 4.91 -10.55 7.55
C ASN A 129 5.43 -9.32 8.30
N ILE A 130 5.59 -8.18 7.62
CA ILE A 130 6.13 -6.92 8.16
C ILE A 130 5.01 -6.00 8.66
N ALA A 131 3.82 -6.11 8.08
CA ALA A 131 2.65 -5.27 8.36
C ALA A 131 2.30 -5.26 9.86
N LYS A 132 2.01 -4.04 10.39
CA LYS A 132 1.66 -3.82 11.80
C LYS A 132 0.25 -3.28 12.00
N LYS A 133 -0.45 -2.99 10.91
CA LYS A 133 -1.81 -2.43 10.97
C LYS A 133 -2.86 -3.54 10.91
N GLU A 134 -4.09 -3.15 11.23
CA GLU A 134 -5.23 -4.06 11.35
C GLU A 134 -5.61 -4.71 10.02
N TYR A 135 -5.57 -3.92 8.94
CA TYR A 135 -5.85 -4.39 7.58
C TYR A 135 -4.64 -4.27 6.68
N VAL A 136 -4.60 -5.10 5.65
CA VAL A 136 -3.57 -5.09 4.61
C VAL A 136 -4.21 -4.75 3.28
N CYS A 137 -3.59 -3.82 2.53
CA CYS A 137 -3.99 -3.43 1.19
C CYS A 137 -2.85 -3.65 0.20
N GLY A 138 -3.01 -4.57 -0.75
CA GLY A 138 -2.03 -4.80 -1.82
C GLY A 138 -2.30 -3.90 -3.02
N ILE A 139 -1.29 -3.14 -3.49
CA ILE A 139 -1.38 -2.19 -4.60
C ILE A 139 -0.17 -2.37 -5.49
N ASP A 140 -0.35 -2.31 -6.82
CA ASP A 140 0.78 -2.30 -7.74
C ASP A 140 1.56 -0.98 -7.64
N ALA A 141 2.89 -1.06 -7.65
CA ALA A 141 3.75 0.12 -7.47
C ALA A 141 3.62 1.17 -8.59
N ASP A 142 3.04 0.79 -9.73
CA ASP A 142 2.74 1.68 -10.86
C ASP A 142 1.30 2.22 -10.84
N SER A 143 0.50 1.86 -9.82
CA SER A 143 -0.89 2.31 -9.68
C SER A 143 -0.96 3.65 -8.97
N LEU A 144 -1.83 4.54 -9.48
CA LEU A 144 -2.20 5.77 -8.81
C LEU A 144 -3.54 5.59 -8.10
N LEU A 145 -3.61 5.98 -6.85
CA LEU A 145 -4.84 5.99 -6.07
C LEU A 145 -5.40 7.41 -5.97
N GLU A 146 -6.72 7.50 -5.98
CA GLU A 146 -7.39 8.74 -5.55
C GLU A 146 -7.07 9.01 -4.07
N ASP A 147 -6.91 10.29 -3.71
CA ASP A 147 -6.60 10.73 -2.34
C ASP A 147 -7.49 10.10 -1.26
N GLU A 148 -8.76 9.83 -1.59
CA GLU A 148 -9.79 9.34 -0.67
C GLU A 148 -10.08 7.84 -0.85
N ALA A 149 -9.30 7.12 -1.69
CA ALA A 149 -9.58 5.72 -2.01
C ALA A 149 -9.65 4.83 -0.76
N LEU A 150 -8.70 4.99 0.16
CA LEU A 150 -8.67 4.22 1.41
C LEU A 150 -9.86 4.53 2.32
N ILE A 151 -10.32 5.79 2.37
CA ILE A 151 -11.50 6.17 3.16
C ILE A 151 -12.74 5.49 2.61
N LYS A 152 -12.90 5.53 1.27
CA LYS A 152 -14.03 4.88 0.59
C LYS A 152 -14.04 3.38 0.85
N LEU A 153 -12.88 2.71 0.78
CA LEU A 153 -12.77 1.29 1.10
C LEU A 153 -13.05 1.00 2.58
N ALA A 154 -12.40 1.72 3.48
CA ALA A 154 -12.55 1.51 4.92
C ALA A 154 -13.97 1.80 5.42
N SER A 155 -14.70 2.72 4.79
CA SER A 155 -16.09 2.99 5.15
C SER A 155 -17.00 1.77 4.96
N LEU A 156 -16.66 0.87 4.06
CA LEU A 156 -17.39 -0.37 3.82
C LEU A 156 -17.19 -1.42 4.93
N THR A 157 -16.12 -1.30 5.72
CA THR A 157 -15.86 -2.19 6.88
C THR A 157 -16.64 -1.77 8.13
N LEU A 158 -17.25 -0.58 8.13
CA LEU A 158 -17.97 -0.04 9.27
C LEU A 158 -19.44 -0.50 9.35
N ASP A 159 -19.89 -1.37 8.45
CA ASP A 159 -21.21 -1.96 8.50
C ASP A 159 -21.25 -3.03 9.60
N GLU A 160 -21.88 -2.73 10.73
CA GLU A 160 -21.90 -3.57 11.93
C GLU A 160 -22.61 -4.93 11.73
N GLU A 161 -23.31 -5.11 10.61
CA GLU A 161 -24.09 -6.35 10.36
C GLU A 161 -23.26 -7.48 9.74
N THR A 162 -22.07 -7.18 9.16
CA THR A 162 -21.24 -8.19 8.51
C THR A 162 -19.75 -7.95 8.73
N GLU A 163 -19.04 -8.96 9.27
CA GLU A 163 -17.57 -8.98 9.19
C GLU A 163 -17.16 -9.00 7.72
N THR A 164 -16.48 -7.96 7.27
CA THR A 164 -15.98 -7.87 5.90
C THR A 164 -14.53 -8.33 5.83
N PRO A 165 -14.26 -9.61 5.47
CA PRO A 165 -12.91 -10.17 5.50
C PRO A 165 -12.02 -9.66 4.37
N ALA A 166 -12.60 -9.18 3.25
CA ALA A 166 -11.86 -8.65 2.11
C ALA A 166 -12.70 -7.65 1.31
N LEU A 167 -12.03 -6.62 0.82
CA LEU A 167 -12.58 -5.59 -0.06
C LEU A 167 -11.72 -5.43 -1.31
N GLY A 168 -12.34 -5.10 -2.43
CA GLY A 168 -11.64 -4.78 -3.66
C GLY A 168 -12.05 -3.41 -4.21
N GLY A 169 -11.13 -2.75 -4.90
CA GLY A 169 -11.37 -1.48 -5.60
C GLY A 169 -11.42 -1.66 -7.12
N ASN A 170 -12.06 -0.73 -7.83
CA ASN A 170 -11.98 -0.66 -9.28
C ASN A 170 -10.67 0.01 -9.72
N VAL A 171 -9.96 -0.62 -10.64
CA VAL A 171 -8.80 -0.03 -11.31
C VAL A 171 -9.27 0.51 -12.66
N LEU A 172 -9.15 1.80 -12.88
CA LEU A 172 -9.45 2.44 -14.16
C LEU A 172 -8.14 2.79 -14.87
N PRO A 173 -8.01 2.54 -16.18
CA PRO A 173 -6.85 2.99 -16.94
C PRO A 173 -6.84 4.52 -17.03
N ILE A 174 -5.71 5.15 -16.68
CA ILE A 174 -5.53 6.62 -16.76
C ILE A 174 -5.14 7.04 -18.19
N ASN A 175 -4.90 6.10 -19.09
CA ASN A 175 -4.54 6.41 -20.46
C ASN A 175 -5.71 7.11 -21.15
N GLY A 176 -5.63 8.45 -21.18
CA GLY A 176 -6.51 9.29 -21.97
C GLY A 176 -6.35 8.99 -23.46
N CYS A 177 -6.99 7.94 -23.96
CA CYS A 177 -7.44 7.91 -25.33
C CYS A 177 -8.71 8.75 -25.38
N SER A 178 -8.57 10.05 -25.65
CA SER A 178 -9.62 10.80 -26.29
C SER A 178 -9.87 10.16 -27.67
N ILE A 179 -11.02 9.51 -27.84
CA ILE A 179 -11.57 9.16 -29.14
C ILE A 179 -12.08 10.42 -29.80
#